data_c0670f90665d1b4554abfeb9e9008371
#
_entry.id   c0670f90665d1b4554abfeb9e9008371
#
_cell.length_a   1.000
_cell.length_b   1.000
_cell.length_c   1.000
_cell.angle_alpha   90.00
_cell.angle_beta   90.00
_cell.angle_gamma   90.00
#
_symmetry.space_group_name_H-M   'P 1'
#
loop_
_entity.id
_entity.type
_entity.pdbx_description
1 polymer ?
#
loop_
_entity_poly.entity_id
_entity_poly.type
_entity_poly.pdbx_seq_one_letter_code
_entity_poly.pdbx_strand_id
1 'polypeptide(L)'
;MNFCIFCGNKLMGNEVFCPKCGKRLDNIHIEVPVKKLIQDELKDIKKSSLNEEKEFVNEKNTLKDKTKNHIVKEIQNITRDSLIEDKEMSVLTDEQEKVEKLQNTTIEEKKDEFKDYIVKKGQNTVESTLNKKGSIQTSRDDKVSPFSNIKNDKPKNIDKVDNLMMDSSIKKSSDTGRLSTNTRIYLGKRLTGNKKIYWEYGNPQLPNKHMLVTGKSGQGKTYFLQTIMWELSKNKVSSLVIDYTDSYLNNELDDDFKKKMGKKLKEVIVYQEKLPINPFKIQKRFLPGLVLTETPEDMVDRIIEVLDFIFHLGIQQKSLARRIMLKGYKNNPTDYTLTQFKEQLLETNSGENVYSRMSVLLDRDPFTYQSSFDWSKVFNYEGTVTILQMVQYQRQIQNTMIEFLLWDLFYRSQTKKDGTIYPIFLDEIQNLNFSSSSPTVKILREGRKFGWSGIFATQAMSSIKGEVDALYNAAEQIHFLPPEDQVSSLAGYIAPNAKEKNIFEARLTRLKKGQCIMSGPILDTDLDTKNLINTNKMISIDSFENR
;
A
#
# COMPACT_ATOMS: atom_id res chain seq x y z
N MET A 1 0.21 -28.32 -13.19
CA MET A 1 0.20 -27.85 -14.60
C MET A 1 1.37 -28.52 -15.29
N ASN A 2 1.13 -29.21 -16.38
CA ASN A 2 2.17 -29.95 -17.09
C ASN A 2 2.69 -29.10 -18.26
N PHE A 3 4.00 -29.07 -18.43
CA PHE A 3 4.66 -28.39 -19.54
C PHE A 3 5.54 -29.38 -20.29
N CYS A 4 5.67 -29.19 -21.61
CA CYS A 4 6.57 -29.99 -22.43
C CYS A 4 8.04 -29.70 -22.05
N ILE A 5 8.78 -30.71 -21.65
CA ILE A 5 10.18 -30.61 -21.22
C ILE A 5 11.14 -30.20 -22.34
N PHE A 6 10.71 -30.37 -23.62
CA PHE A 6 11.55 -30.06 -24.77
C PHE A 6 11.38 -28.63 -25.29
N CYS A 7 10.20 -28.00 -25.11
CA CYS A 7 9.92 -26.68 -25.68
C CYS A 7 9.14 -25.73 -24.74
N GLY A 8 8.86 -26.14 -23.49
CA GLY A 8 8.15 -25.32 -22.50
C GLY A 8 6.66 -25.08 -22.79
N ASN A 9 6.06 -25.71 -23.83
CA ASN A 9 4.65 -25.51 -24.15
C ASN A 9 3.76 -26.14 -23.08
N LYS A 10 2.67 -25.45 -22.72
CA LYS A 10 1.69 -25.93 -21.75
C LYS A 10 0.91 -27.12 -22.33
N LEU A 11 0.77 -28.18 -21.52
CA LEU A 11 0.08 -29.42 -21.88
C LEU A 11 -1.26 -29.52 -21.15
N MET A 12 -2.27 -30.08 -21.80
CA MET A 12 -3.63 -30.24 -21.24
C MET A 12 -3.81 -31.51 -20.39
N GLY A 13 -2.79 -32.38 -20.35
CA GLY A 13 -2.71 -33.50 -19.39
C GLY A 13 -2.81 -34.90 -20.00
N ASN A 14 -3.36 -35.08 -21.21
CA ASN A 14 -3.56 -36.40 -21.85
C ASN A 14 -2.85 -36.52 -23.21
N GLU A 15 -1.90 -35.64 -23.50
CA GLU A 15 -1.22 -35.64 -24.79
C GLU A 15 -0.06 -36.64 -24.80
N VAL A 16 -0.07 -37.53 -25.76
CA VAL A 16 1.03 -38.49 -26.06
C VAL A 16 2.18 -37.79 -26.80
N PHE A 17 1.88 -36.71 -27.51
CA PHE A 17 2.85 -35.88 -28.24
C PHE A 17 2.64 -34.41 -27.92
N CYS A 18 3.71 -33.62 -27.83
CA CYS A 18 3.59 -32.19 -27.67
C CYS A 18 3.01 -31.52 -28.92
N PRO A 19 1.90 -30.76 -28.82
CA PRO A 19 1.26 -30.14 -30.01
C PRO A 19 2.13 -29.05 -30.66
N LYS A 20 3.14 -28.53 -29.96
CA LYS A 20 4.02 -27.48 -30.48
C LYS A 20 5.30 -28.00 -31.12
N CYS A 21 5.95 -29.01 -30.54
CA CYS A 21 7.23 -29.50 -31.04
C CYS A 21 7.19 -30.94 -31.58
N GLY A 22 6.02 -31.63 -31.55
CA GLY A 22 5.80 -32.96 -32.08
C GLY A 22 6.51 -34.09 -31.32
N LYS A 23 7.25 -33.78 -30.26
CA LYS A 23 7.98 -34.81 -29.49
C LYS A 23 7.06 -35.64 -28.63
N ARG A 24 7.33 -36.94 -28.54
CA ARG A 24 6.57 -37.91 -27.77
C ARG A 24 6.82 -37.76 -26.29
N LEU A 25 5.76 -37.81 -25.45
CA LEU A 25 5.76 -37.50 -24.04
C LEU A 25 5.57 -38.73 -23.11
N ASP A 26 5.29 -39.91 -23.70
CA ASP A 26 5.15 -41.16 -22.99
C ASP A 26 6.55 -41.77 -22.70
N ASN A 27 6.74 -42.25 -21.48
CA ASN A 27 7.95 -42.83 -20.93
C ASN A 27 9.06 -41.89 -20.42
N ILE A 28 8.71 -40.78 -19.82
CA ILE A 28 9.66 -40.00 -19.06
C ILE A 28 9.31 -40.13 -17.55
N HIS A 29 9.82 -41.23 -16.95
CA HIS A 29 9.98 -41.27 -15.49
C HIS A 29 11.18 -40.41 -15.12
N ILE A 30 10.93 -39.15 -14.75
CA ILE A 30 11.96 -38.32 -14.14
C ILE A 30 12.01 -38.67 -12.65
N GLU A 31 12.83 -39.65 -12.30
CA GLU A 31 13.37 -39.75 -10.96
C GLU A 31 14.37 -38.63 -10.77
N VAL A 32 13.89 -37.46 -10.37
CA VAL A 32 14.75 -36.42 -9.80
C VAL A 32 15.18 -36.97 -8.43
N PRO A 33 16.47 -37.21 -8.18
CA PRO A 33 16.90 -37.72 -6.90
C PRO A 33 16.50 -36.73 -5.80
N VAL A 34 15.55 -37.10 -4.95
CA VAL A 34 15.08 -36.31 -3.82
C VAL A 34 16.21 -35.75 -2.97
N LYS A 35 17.34 -36.46 -2.90
CA LYS A 35 18.58 -36.00 -2.27
C LYS A 35 19.15 -34.72 -2.88
N LYS A 36 19.04 -34.50 -4.19
CA LYS A 36 19.60 -33.32 -4.87
C LYS A 36 18.72 -32.06 -4.60
N LEU A 37 17.41 -32.23 -4.61
CA LEU A 37 16.47 -31.13 -4.24
C LEU A 37 16.66 -30.72 -2.78
N ILE A 38 16.82 -31.67 -1.86
CA ILE A 38 17.08 -31.37 -0.44
C ILE A 38 18.46 -30.71 -0.26
N GLN A 39 19.45 -31.10 -1.03
CA GLN A 39 20.79 -30.48 -0.97
C GLN A 39 20.80 -29.05 -1.53
N ASP A 40 20.02 -28.77 -2.57
CA ASP A 40 19.93 -27.43 -3.15
C ASP A 40 19.13 -26.49 -2.23
N GLU A 41 18.01 -26.95 -1.66
CA GLU A 41 17.26 -26.18 -0.63
C GLU A 41 18.07 -25.93 0.65
N LEU A 42 18.87 -26.92 1.10
CA LEU A 42 19.76 -26.75 2.25
C LEU A 42 20.92 -25.77 1.97
N LYS A 43 21.38 -25.66 0.71
CA LYS A 43 22.36 -24.64 0.31
C LYS A 43 21.77 -23.24 0.34
N ASP A 44 20.54 -23.08 -0.11
CA ASP A 44 19.85 -21.79 -0.10
C ASP A 44 19.53 -21.33 1.32
N ILE A 45 19.13 -22.24 2.21
CA ILE A 45 18.94 -21.97 3.65
C ILE A 45 20.26 -21.56 4.31
N LYS A 46 21.36 -22.26 4.01
CA LYS A 46 22.68 -21.89 4.54
C LYS A 46 23.15 -20.53 4.03
N LYS A 47 22.83 -20.18 2.78
CA LYS A 47 23.19 -18.89 2.20
C LYS A 47 22.37 -17.73 2.80
N SER A 48 21.08 -17.95 3.05
CA SER A 48 20.23 -16.96 3.73
C SER A 48 20.64 -16.77 5.20
N SER A 49 20.94 -17.85 5.93
CA SER A 49 21.39 -17.76 7.31
C SER A 49 22.75 -17.07 7.44
N LEU A 50 23.66 -17.25 6.46
CA LEU A 50 24.96 -16.55 6.46
C LEU A 50 24.81 -15.03 6.21
N ASN A 51 23.78 -14.62 5.46
CA ASN A 51 23.48 -13.22 5.25
C ASN A 51 22.81 -12.60 6.51
N GLU A 52 21.89 -13.31 7.13
CA GLU A 52 21.26 -12.90 8.40
C GLU A 52 22.30 -12.77 9.53
N GLU A 53 23.30 -13.66 9.56
CA GLU A 53 24.42 -13.60 10.52
C GLU A 53 25.33 -12.36 10.28
N LYS A 54 25.55 -11.99 9.02
CA LYS A 54 26.30 -10.76 8.68
C LYS A 54 25.53 -9.50 9.03
N GLU A 55 24.22 -9.45 8.82
CA GLU A 55 23.38 -8.34 9.25
C GLU A 55 23.36 -8.21 10.77
N PHE A 56 23.23 -9.31 11.50
CA PHE A 56 23.27 -9.32 12.96
C PHE A 56 24.62 -8.83 13.53
N VAL A 57 25.75 -9.21 12.88
CA VAL A 57 27.09 -8.72 13.26
C VAL A 57 27.21 -7.21 13.00
N ASN A 58 26.65 -6.71 11.90
CA ASN A 58 26.65 -5.28 11.57
C ASN A 58 25.77 -4.47 12.53
N GLU A 59 24.58 -4.95 12.88
CA GLU A 59 23.74 -4.32 13.90
C GLU A 59 24.42 -4.26 15.27
N LYS A 60 25.12 -5.35 15.65
CA LYS A 60 25.88 -5.42 16.88
C LYS A 60 27.02 -4.39 16.95
N ASN A 61 27.74 -4.21 15.84
CA ASN A 61 28.82 -3.22 15.75
C ASN A 61 28.24 -1.80 15.82
N THR A 62 27.11 -1.55 15.14
CA THR A 62 26.41 -0.25 15.18
C THR A 62 25.87 0.08 16.58
N LEU A 63 25.39 -0.93 17.32
CA LEU A 63 24.91 -0.75 18.70
C LEU A 63 26.08 -0.45 19.65
N LYS A 64 27.21 -1.15 19.50
CA LYS A 64 28.45 -0.89 20.27
C LYS A 64 28.96 0.53 20.04
N ASP A 65 28.98 1.01 18.80
CA ASP A 65 29.43 2.35 18.45
C ASP A 65 28.48 3.42 19.00
N LYS A 66 27.17 3.22 18.94
CA LYS A 66 26.18 4.14 19.53
C LYS A 66 26.29 4.21 21.05
N THR A 67 26.48 3.08 21.72
CA THR A 67 26.62 3.01 23.18
C THR A 67 27.94 3.66 23.61
N LYS A 68 29.05 3.40 22.90
CA LYS A 68 30.35 4.02 23.15
C LYS A 68 30.29 5.55 22.99
N ASN A 69 29.61 6.02 21.91
CA ASN A 69 29.44 7.46 21.68
C ASN A 69 28.52 8.14 22.69
N HIS A 70 27.54 7.42 23.23
CA HIS A 70 26.67 7.94 24.29
C HIS A 70 27.44 8.06 25.61
N ILE A 71 28.20 7.02 25.99
CA ILE A 71 29.07 7.03 27.20
C ILE A 71 30.14 8.12 27.12
N VAL A 72 30.78 8.29 25.95
CA VAL A 72 31.77 9.36 25.74
C VAL A 72 31.14 10.75 25.90
N LYS A 73 29.90 10.94 25.39
CA LYS A 73 29.17 12.21 25.58
C LYS A 73 28.79 12.45 27.05
N GLU A 74 28.35 11.44 27.76
CA GLU A 74 28.04 11.57 29.19
C GLU A 74 29.30 11.86 30.01
N ILE A 75 30.41 11.17 29.76
CA ILE A 75 31.70 11.46 30.41
C ILE A 75 32.18 12.89 30.11
N GLN A 76 32.01 13.38 28.85
CA GLN A 76 32.35 14.76 28.48
C GLN A 76 31.44 15.81 29.16
N ASN A 77 30.19 15.49 29.41
CA ASN A 77 29.29 16.36 30.16
C ASN A 77 29.64 16.38 31.66
N ILE A 78 29.93 15.22 32.26
CA ILE A 78 30.35 15.10 33.65
C ILE A 78 31.68 15.82 33.89
N THR A 79 32.66 15.68 32.98
CA THR A 79 33.96 16.42 33.09
C THR A 79 33.84 17.92 32.84
N ARG A 80 32.77 18.39 32.20
CA ARG A 80 32.51 19.83 32.05
C ARG A 80 31.88 20.47 33.28
N ASP A 81 31.12 19.70 34.06
CA ASP A 81 30.44 20.17 35.28
C ASP A 81 31.26 19.93 36.56
N SER A 82 32.31 19.08 36.51
CA SER A 82 33.16 18.75 37.65
C SER A 82 34.53 19.43 37.58
N LEU A 83 34.58 20.72 37.89
CA LEU A 83 35.75 21.42 38.42
C LEU A 83 35.77 21.35 39.96
N ILE A 84 35.43 20.21 40.57
CA ILE A 84 35.54 20.00 42.04
C ILE A 84 35.62 18.46 42.32
N GLU A 85 36.76 18.09 42.97
CA GLU A 85 37.02 16.95 43.84
C GLU A 85 37.36 15.54 43.31
N ASP A 86 38.59 15.12 43.68
CA ASP A 86 39.30 13.84 43.43
C ASP A 86 38.67 12.55 44.01
N LYS A 87 37.40 12.51 44.39
CA LYS A 87 36.75 11.33 44.98
C LYS A 87 35.86 10.53 44.06
N GLU A 88 35.57 10.99 42.84
CA GLU A 88 34.59 10.36 41.93
C GLU A 88 35.21 9.39 40.93
N MET A 89 36.53 9.32 40.83
CA MET A 89 37.18 8.44 39.81
C MET A 89 37.10 6.94 40.14
N SER A 90 36.89 6.54 41.39
CA SER A 90 36.73 5.12 41.78
C SER A 90 35.32 4.57 41.52
N VAL A 91 34.31 5.44 41.50
CA VAL A 91 32.92 5.04 41.21
C VAL A 91 32.70 4.81 39.71
N LEU A 92 33.39 5.55 38.85
CA LEU A 92 33.31 5.44 37.41
C LEU A 92 33.86 4.12 36.84
N THR A 93 34.92 3.57 37.48
CA THR A 93 35.50 2.27 37.08
C THR A 93 34.59 1.10 37.43
N ASP A 94 33.89 1.13 38.55
CA ASP A 94 32.97 0.10 38.99
C ASP A 94 31.67 0.08 38.13
N GLU A 95 31.21 1.23 37.67
CA GLU A 95 30.05 1.31 36.77
C GLU A 95 30.39 0.86 35.36
N GLN A 96 31.58 1.14 34.87
CA GLN A 96 32.04 0.63 33.56
C GLN A 96 32.13 -0.91 33.53
N GLU A 97 32.65 -1.53 34.60
CA GLU A 97 32.74 -2.98 34.74
C GLU A 97 31.35 -3.65 34.85
N LYS A 98 30.37 -2.99 35.49
CA LYS A 98 28.97 -3.43 35.53
C LYS A 98 28.27 -3.35 34.20
N VAL A 99 28.49 -2.28 33.41
CA VAL A 99 27.94 -2.09 32.08
C VAL A 99 28.50 -3.13 31.09
N GLU A 100 29.79 -3.45 31.21
CA GLU A 100 30.43 -4.46 30.36
C GLU A 100 29.93 -5.89 30.68
N LYS A 101 29.68 -6.21 31.94
CA LYS A 101 29.06 -7.47 32.38
C LYS A 101 27.62 -7.61 31.88
N LEU A 102 26.81 -6.55 32.01
CA LEU A 102 25.42 -6.53 31.53
C LEU A 102 25.31 -6.68 30.00
N GLN A 103 26.21 -6.05 29.24
CA GLN A 103 26.26 -6.18 27.79
C GLN A 103 26.63 -7.60 27.32
N ASN A 104 27.57 -8.25 27.99
CA ASN A 104 27.98 -9.60 27.67
C ASN A 104 26.89 -10.63 27.97
N THR A 105 26.15 -10.49 29.08
CA THR A 105 25.01 -11.37 29.42
C THR A 105 23.87 -11.25 28.40
N THR A 106 23.49 -10.04 28.01
CA THR A 106 22.44 -9.79 27.01
C THR A 106 22.83 -10.31 25.61
N ILE A 107 24.12 -10.36 25.31
CA ILE A 107 24.64 -10.88 24.02
C ILE A 107 24.60 -12.42 24.00
N GLU A 108 24.86 -13.08 25.12
CA GLU A 108 24.79 -14.55 25.20
C GLU A 108 23.35 -15.04 25.15
N GLU A 109 22.43 -14.40 25.86
CA GLU A 109 20.99 -14.71 25.81
C GLU A 109 20.43 -14.60 24.38
N LYS A 110 20.75 -13.52 23.66
CA LYS A 110 20.31 -13.36 22.27
C LYS A 110 20.96 -14.34 21.29
N LYS A 111 22.16 -14.83 21.55
CA LYS A 111 22.80 -15.89 20.74
C LYS A 111 22.09 -17.23 20.87
N ASP A 112 21.63 -17.55 22.07
CA ASP A 112 20.93 -18.81 22.29
C ASP A 112 19.49 -18.75 21.75
N GLU A 113 18.79 -17.61 21.88
CA GLU A 113 17.50 -17.37 21.20
C GLU A 113 17.62 -17.49 19.66
N PHE A 114 18.70 -16.99 19.07
CA PHE A 114 18.93 -17.07 17.64
C PHE A 114 19.23 -18.51 17.19
N LYS A 115 20.01 -19.29 17.96
CA LYS A 115 20.22 -20.73 17.68
C LYS A 115 18.93 -21.51 17.70
N ASP A 116 18.07 -21.27 18.70
CA ASP A 116 16.76 -21.90 18.83
C ASP A 116 15.81 -21.53 17.68
N TYR A 117 15.84 -20.29 17.22
CA TYR A 117 15.11 -19.83 16.04
C TYR A 117 15.54 -20.57 14.76
N ILE A 118 16.85 -20.71 14.51
CA ILE A 118 17.38 -21.43 13.35
C ILE A 118 16.99 -22.92 13.38
N VAL A 119 17.06 -23.55 14.55
CA VAL A 119 16.67 -24.97 14.71
C VAL A 119 15.18 -25.17 14.45
N LYS A 120 14.30 -24.30 14.99
CA LYS A 120 12.85 -24.33 14.75
C LYS A 120 12.49 -24.06 13.29
N LYS A 121 13.16 -23.10 12.64
CA LYS A 121 12.93 -22.79 11.21
C LYS A 121 13.35 -23.97 10.32
N GLY A 122 14.47 -24.62 10.65
CA GLY A 122 14.92 -25.84 9.96
C GLY A 122 13.97 -27.02 10.11
N GLN A 123 13.45 -27.28 11.32
CA GLN A 123 12.49 -28.34 11.59
C GLN A 123 11.14 -28.11 10.87
N ASN A 124 10.61 -26.90 10.90
CA ASN A 124 9.34 -26.55 10.22
C ASN A 124 9.46 -26.68 8.69
N THR A 125 10.63 -26.41 8.11
CA THR A 125 10.86 -26.58 6.67
C THR A 125 10.93 -28.05 6.29
N VAL A 126 11.57 -28.89 7.12
CA VAL A 126 11.63 -30.34 6.91
C VAL A 126 10.24 -30.98 7.07
N GLU A 127 9.45 -30.60 8.09
CA GLU A 127 8.08 -31.07 8.28
C GLU A 127 7.15 -30.63 7.14
N SER A 128 7.25 -29.39 6.68
CA SER A 128 6.43 -28.91 5.55
C SER A 128 6.77 -29.62 4.23
N THR A 129 8.03 -30.04 4.05
CA THR A 129 8.47 -30.80 2.89
C THR A 129 8.05 -32.27 2.99
N LEU A 130 8.06 -32.84 4.18
CA LEU A 130 7.59 -34.22 4.44
C LEU A 130 6.06 -34.33 4.34
N ASN A 131 5.31 -33.36 4.85
CA ASN A 131 3.84 -33.34 4.78
C ASN A 131 3.32 -33.11 3.34
N LYS A 132 4.04 -32.40 2.49
CA LYS A 132 3.73 -32.32 1.05
C LYS A 132 3.94 -33.64 0.30
N LYS A 133 4.69 -34.60 0.86
CA LYS A 133 4.94 -35.94 0.29
C LYS A 133 4.06 -37.03 0.86
N GLY A 134 3.41 -36.82 1.99
CA GLY A 134 2.50 -37.79 2.63
C GLY A 134 1.17 -38.02 1.92
N SER A 135 0.86 -37.26 0.84
CA SER A 135 -0.37 -37.41 0.07
C SER A 135 -0.23 -38.27 -1.20
N ILE A 136 0.90 -38.99 -1.36
CA ILE A 136 1.06 -39.99 -2.41
C ILE A 136 1.34 -41.34 -1.75
N GLN A 137 0.32 -41.94 -1.18
CA GLN A 137 0.33 -43.38 -0.93
C GLN A 137 -0.53 -44.07 -1.97
N THR A 138 0.17 -44.79 -2.82
CA THR A 138 -0.38 -45.83 -3.69
C THR A 138 -0.92 -46.96 -2.84
N SER A 139 -2.20 -47.22 -2.92
CA SER A 139 -2.74 -48.53 -2.56
C SER A 139 -2.80 -49.41 -3.80
N ARG A 140 -1.95 -50.40 -3.88
CA ARG A 140 -2.22 -51.63 -4.61
C ARG A 140 -3.01 -52.53 -3.66
N ASP A 141 -4.14 -53.03 -4.07
CA ASP A 141 -4.41 -54.44 -4.32
C ASP A 141 -5.91 -54.68 -4.51
N ASP A 142 -6.19 -55.26 -5.64
CA ASP A 142 -7.03 -56.39 -5.96
C ASP A 142 -8.55 -56.42 -5.65
N LYS A 143 -9.21 -56.58 -6.79
CA LYS A 143 -10.29 -57.56 -7.08
C LYS A 143 -11.74 -57.09 -7.05
N VAL A 144 -12.29 -57.26 -8.27
CA VAL A 144 -13.62 -57.82 -8.58
C VAL A 144 -14.80 -56.86 -8.58
N SER A 145 -15.22 -56.58 -9.80
CA SER A 145 -16.60 -56.20 -10.15
C SER A 145 -17.59 -57.31 -9.81
N PRO A 146 -18.92 -57.09 -9.71
CA PRO A 146 -19.72 -56.83 -10.91
C PRO A 146 -20.89 -55.84 -10.76
N PHE A 147 -21.25 -55.28 -11.89
CA PHE A 147 -22.56 -54.83 -12.35
C PHE A 147 -23.78 -54.95 -11.43
N SER A 148 -24.52 -53.83 -11.25
CA SER A 148 -25.95 -53.81 -11.62
C SER A 148 -26.55 -52.40 -11.53
N ASN A 149 -27.09 -51.95 -12.63
CA ASN A 149 -28.32 -51.16 -12.84
C ASN A 149 -28.92 -50.39 -11.66
N ILE A 150 -28.98 -49.06 -11.80
CA ILE A 150 -30.17 -48.30 -11.37
C ILE A 150 -30.48 -47.23 -12.43
N LYS A 151 -31.77 -47.20 -12.78
CA LYS A 151 -32.43 -46.48 -13.84
C LYS A 151 -32.46 -44.96 -13.64
N ASN A 152 -32.51 -44.28 -14.78
CA ASN A 152 -32.99 -42.92 -14.99
C ASN A 152 -34.27 -42.60 -14.24
N ASP A 153 -34.28 -41.51 -13.49
CA ASP A 153 -35.49 -40.72 -13.33
C ASP A 153 -35.19 -39.24 -13.48
N LYS A 154 -35.76 -38.65 -14.53
CA LYS A 154 -35.84 -37.21 -14.78
C LYS A 154 -36.95 -36.61 -13.93
N PRO A 155 -36.74 -35.47 -13.25
CA PRO A 155 -37.86 -34.60 -12.91
C PRO A 155 -38.14 -33.66 -14.11
N LYS A 156 -39.40 -33.63 -14.45
CA LYS A 156 -40.03 -32.74 -15.42
C LYS A 156 -40.21 -31.32 -14.85
N ASN A 157 -40.21 -30.39 -15.80
CA ASN A 157 -40.79 -29.05 -15.79
C ASN A 157 -40.03 -27.95 -15.01
N ILE A 158 -39.31 -27.14 -15.73
CA ILE A 158 -39.27 -25.70 -15.51
C ILE A 158 -39.61 -25.04 -16.86
N ASP A 159 -40.59 -24.16 -16.78
CA ASP A 159 -41.25 -23.49 -17.89
C ASP A 159 -40.34 -22.57 -18.69
N LYS A 160 -40.73 -22.47 -19.94
CA LYS A 160 -40.34 -21.54 -20.97
C LYS A 160 -39.97 -20.15 -20.44
N VAL A 161 -38.75 -19.71 -20.71
CA VAL A 161 -38.42 -18.30 -20.81
C VAL A 161 -38.25 -17.99 -22.28
N ASP A 162 -39.11 -17.09 -22.75
CA ASP A 162 -39.24 -16.66 -24.13
C ASP A 162 -37.92 -16.13 -24.72
N ASN A 163 -37.59 -16.66 -25.89
CA ASN A 163 -36.70 -16.02 -26.85
C ASN A 163 -37.31 -14.70 -27.31
N LEU A 164 -36.93 -13.59 -26.72
CA LEU A 164 -37.11 -12.27 -27.30
C LEU A 164 -35.96 -12.00 -28.26
N MET A 165 -36.30 -12.04 -29.53
CA MET A 165 -35.47 -11.58 -30.65
C MET A 165 -34.90 -10.18 -30.32
N MET A 166 -33.58 -10.04 -30.38
CA MET A 166 -32.92 -8.75 -30.38
C MET A 166 -33.34 -7.97 -31.63
N ASP A 167 -34.20 -7.01 -31.43
CA ASP A 167 -34.48 -5.96 -32.41
C ASP A 167 -33.24 -5.05 -32.53
N SER A 168 -32.70 -4.98 -33.75
CA SER A 168 -31.45 -4.29 -34.10
C SER A 168 -31.61 -2.76 -34.24
N SER A 169 -32.43 -2.14 -33.42
CA SER A 169 -32.66 -0.69 -33.43
C SER A 169 -32.55 -0.04 -32.06
N ILE A 170 -31.52 -0.37 -31.29
CA ILE A 170 -31.17 0.45 -30.12
C ILE A 170 -30.19 1.51 -30.60
N LYS A 171 -30.75 2.72 -30.75
CA LYS A 171 -30.02 3.98 -30.88
C LYS A 171 -28.81 3.98 -29.92
N LYS A 172 -27.62 4.31 -30.44
CA LYS A 172 -26.42 4.66 -29.67
C LYS A 172 -26.81 5.65 -28.58
N SER A 173 -27.14 5.14 -27.41
CA SER A 173 -27.16 5.94 -26.21
C SER A 173 -25.71 6.23 -25.81
N SER A 174 -25.37 7.49 -25.81
CA SER A 174 -24.13 8.13 -25.41
C SER A 174 -23.28 7.32 -24.41
N ASP A 175 -22.04 7.14 -24.80
CA ASP A 175 -20.90 6.58 -24.05
C ASP A 175 -20.59 7.48 -22.81
N THR A 176 -21.44 7.45 -21.78
CA THR A 176 -21.39 8.36 -20.62
C THR A 176 -20.84 7.69 -19.38
N GLY A 177 -19.89 6.74 -19.50
CA GLY A 177 -19.43 5.99 -18.34
C GLY A 177 -17.98 5.48 -18.35
N ARG A 178 -17.16 5.88 -19.31
CA ARG A 178 -15.75 5.43 -19.37
C ARG A 178 -14.80 6.57 -19.66
N LEU A 179 -13.61 6.51 -19.04
CA LEU A 179 -12.51 7.41 -19.37
C LEU A 179 -12.16 7.28 -20.88
N SER A 180 -12.16 8.41 -21.59
CA SER A 180 -11.67 8.43 -22.98
C SER A 180 -10.18 8.10 -23.02
N THR A 181 -9.77 7.26 -23.98
CA THR A 181 -8.36 6.92 -24.22
C THR A 181 -7.51 8.14 -24.58
N ASN A 182 -8.15 9.21 -25.03
CA ASN A 182 -7.50 10.46 -25.40
C ASN A 182 -7.50 11.50 -24.26
N THR A 183 -7.91 11.12 -23.03
CA THR A 183 -7.91 12.04 -21.91
C THR A 183 -6.48 12.45 -21.56
N ARG A 184 -6.25 13.75 -21.60
CA ARG A 184 -4.94 14.37 -21.30
C ARG A 184 -5.11 15.40 -20.19
N ILE A 185 -4.22 15.35 -19.21
CA ILE A 185 -4.19 16.28 -18.07
C ILE A 185 -3.02 17.23 -18.26
N TYR A 186 -3.31 18.52 -18.39
CA TYR A 186 -2.29 19.51 -18.59
C TYR A 186 -1.45 19.73 -17.32
N LEU A 187 -0.15 19.47 -17.39
CA LEU A 187 0.78 19.62 -16.26
C LEU A 187 1.37 21.04 -16.18
N GLY A 188 1.85 21.58 -17.29
CA GLY A 188 2.50 22.88 -17.34
C GLY A 188 3.25 23.11 -18.65
N LYS A 189 4.02 24.19 -18.73
CA LYS A 189 4.85 24.54 -19.89
C LYS A 189 6.31 24.19 -19.64
N ARG A 190 6.95 23.63 -20.64
CA ARG A 190 8.40 23.40 -20.65
C ARG A 190 9.13 24.74 -20.53
N LEU A 191 10.15 24.83 -19.66
CA LEU A 191 10.93 26.06 -19.46
C LEU A 191 11.71 26.49 -20.73
N THR A 192 12.10 25.51 -21.55
CA THR A 192 12.72 25.77 -22.85
C THR A 192 11.72 25.53 -23.97
N GLY A 193 11.47 26.55 -24.82
CA GLY A 193 10.55 26.42 -25.96
C GLY A 193 9.07 26.54 -25.64
N ASN A 194 8.69 26.78 -24.39
CA ASN A 194 7.31 27.11 -23.96
C ASN A 194 6.23 26.10 -24.37
N LYS A 195 6.60 24.82 -24.66
CA LYS A 195 5.71 23.77 -25.13
C LYS A 195 4.88 23.20 -23.98
N LYS A 196 3.59 22.98 -24.18
CA LYS A 196 2.67 22.35 -23.20
C LYS A 196 3.03 20.90 -22.98
N ILE A 197 3.06 20.45 -21.73
CA ILE A 197 3.31 19.09 -21.30
C ILE A 197 2.03 18.53 -20.68
N TYR A 198 1.71 17.30 -21.04
CA TYR A 198 0.50 16.62 -20.60
C TYR A 198 0.83 15.26 -20.00
N TRP A 199 0.10 14.91 -18.96
CA TRP A 199 -0.04 13.54 -18.51
C TRP A 199 -1.07 12.83 -19.40
N GLU A 200 -0.67 11.80 -20.06
CA GLU A 200 -1.51 11.05 -21.02
C GLU A 200 -2.48 10.10 -20.28
N TYR A 201 -3.30 10.67 -19.42
CA TYR A 201 -4.07 10.00 -18.38
C TYR A 201 -5.01 8.90 -18.90
N GLY A 202 -5.58 9.06 -20.08
CA GLY A 202 -6.43 8.08 -20.74
C GLY A 202 -5.65 7.00 -21.49
N ASN A 203 -4.34 7.17 -21.71
CA ASN A 203 -3.58 6.26 -22.56
C ASN A 203 -3.43 4.87 -21.91
N PRO A 204 -3.85 3.77 -22.59
CA PRO A 204 -3.77 2.41 -22.05
C PRO A 204 -2.33 1.89 -21.90
N GLN A 205 -1.34 2.53 -22.54
CA GLN A 205 0.08 2.17 -22.43
C GLN A 205 0.71 2.68 -21.12
N LEU A 206 0.03 3.56 -20.35
CA LEU A 206 0.54 3.99 -19.06
C LEU A 206 0.75 2.78 -18.12
N PRO A 207 1.91 2.68 -17.44
CA PRO A 207 2.16 1.61 -16.49
C PRO A 207 1.16 1.64 -15.31
N ASN A 208 0.77 2.81 -14.86
CA ASN A 208 -0.32 3.07 -13.90
C ASN A 208 -0.76 4.54 -13.99
N LYS A 209 -1.74 4.93 -13.17
CA LYS A 209 -2.24 6.31 -13.06
C LYS A 209 -1.88 6.95 -11.70
N HIS A 210 -0.80 6.51 -11.07
CA HIS A 210 -0.33 7.15 -9.84
C HIS A 210 0.58 8.33 -10.16
N MET A 211 0.53 9.34 -9.29
CA MET A 211 1.40 10.52 -9.33
C MET A 211 2.05 10.74 -7.97
N LEU A 212 3.34 10.99 -7.96
CA LEU A 212 4.11 11.40 -6.79
C LEU A 212 4.53 12.86 -6.94
N VAL A 213 4.21 13.69 -5.96
CA VAL A 213 4.58 15.12 -5.92
C VAL A 213 5.48 15.36 -4.71
N THR A 214 6.70 15.83 -4.93
CA THR A 214 7.66 16.10 -3.86
C THR A 214 8.18 17.54 -3.90
N GLY A 215 8.66 18.05 -2.77
CA GLY A 215 9.30 19.35 -2.67
C GLY A 215 9.03 20.04 -1.33
N LYS A 216 9.90 20.94 -0.89
CA LYS A 216 9.76 21.65 0.36
C LYS A 216 8.49 22.53 0.43
N SER A 217 8.10 22.95 1.62
CA SER A 217 6.93 23.81 1.83
C SER A 217 7.05 25.12 1.03
N GLY A 218 5.91 25.65 0.57
CA GLY A 218 5.83 26.94 -0.14
C GLY A 218 6.27 26.92 -1.61
N GLN A 219 6.66 25.76 -2.18
CA GLN A 219 7.12 25.68 -3.57
C GLN A 219 5.98 25.55 -4.60
N GLY A 220 4.74 25.40 -4.16
CA GLY A 220 3.57 25.34 -5.03
C GLY A 220 2.97 23.94 -5.23
N LYS A 221 3.31 22.95 -4.37
CA LYS A 221 2.73 21.58 -4.43
C LYS A 221 1.20 21.61 -4.36
N THR A 222 0.64 22.19 -3.30
CA THR A 222 -0.83 22.25 -3.10
C THR A 222 -1.54 23.00 -4.22
N TYR A 223 -0.95 24.10 -4.71
CA TYR A 223 -1.45 24.80 -5.90
C TYR A 223 -1.46 23.89 -7.14
N PHE A 224 -0.36 23.17 -7.37
CA PHE A 224 -0.29 22.20 -8.46
C PHE A 224 -1.36 21.10 -8.32
N LEU A 225 -1.56 20.55 -7.13
CA LEU A 225 -2.61 19.55 -6.89
C LEU A 225 -4.01 20.10 -7.22
N GLN A 226 -4.31 21.35 -6.85
CA GLN A 226 -5.54 22.02 -7.24
C GLN A 226 -5.66 22.16 -8.77
N THR A 227 -4.55 22.44 -9.48
CA THR A 227 -4.58 22.46 -10.95
C THR A 227 -4.88 21.09 -11.55
N ILE A 228 -4.37 20.00 -10.96
CA ILE A 228 -4.67 18.63 -11.40
C ILE A 228 -6.14 18.27 -11.13
N MET A 229 -6.69 18.65 -9.98
CA MET A 229 -8.12 18.49 -9.67
C MET A 229 -8.99 19.17 -10.71
N TRP A 230 -8.65 20.42 -11.08
CA TRP A 230 -9.34 21.17 -12.14
C TRP A 230 -9.24 20.48 -13.49
N GLU A 231 -8.05 20.05 -13.89
CA GLU A 231 -7.84 19.37 -15.18
C GLU A 231 -8.59 18.04 -15.26
N LEU A 232 -8.64 17.25 -14.16
CA LEU A 232 -9.48 16.05 -14.07
C LEU A 232 -10.97 16.41 -14.21
N SER A 233 -11.43 17.43 -13.49
CA SER A 233 -12.81 17.91 -13.54
C SER A 233 -13.23 18.38 -14.93
N LYS A 234 -12.35 19.10 -15.65
CA LYS A 234 -12.55 19.49 -17.07
C LYS A 234 -12.81 18.28 -17.95
N ASN A 235 -12.11 17.20 -17.70
CA ASN A 235 -12.25 15.93 -18.42
C ASN A 235 -13.37 15.05 -17.86
N LYS A 236 -14.26 15.60 -17.02
CA LYS A 236 -15.38 14.89 -16.37
C LYS A 236 -14.96 13.75 -15.45
N VAL A 237 -13.72 13.74 -14.97
CA VAL A 237 -13.21 12.74 -14.02
C VAL A 237 -13.38 13.31 -12.63
N SER A 238 -14.22 12.67 -11.80
CA SER A 238 -14.43 13.07 -10.41
C SER A 238 -13.30 12.54 -9.52
N SER A 239 -12.99 13.27 -8.44
CA SER A 239 -11.90 12.95 -7.54
C SER A 239 -12.26 13.15 -6.07
N LEU A 240 -11.53 12.46 -5.21
CA LEU A 240 -11.61 12.53 -3.77
C LEU A 240 -10.35 13.16 -3.21
N VAL A 241 -10.50 14.13 -2.33
CA VAL A 241 -9.40 14.71 -1.52
C VAL A 241 -9.65 14.32 -0.07
N ILE A 242 -8.67 13.73 0.58
CA ILE A 242 -8.72 13.44 2.01
C ILE A 242 -7.86 14.49 2.70
N ASP A 243 -8.52 15.50 3.28
CA ASP A 243 -7.86 16.62 3.96
C ASP A 243 -7.79 16.41 5.47
N TYR A 244 -6.60 16.18 5.93
CA TYR A 244 -6.24 16.04 7.34
C TYR A 244 -5.10 17.00 7.75
N THR A 245 -4.83 18.01 6.89
CA THR A 245 -3.66 18.89 6.99
C THR A 245 -3.99 20.39 6.90
N ASP A 246 -5.25 20.77 6.90
CA ASP A 246 -5.77 22.14 6.71
C ASP A 246 -5.53 22.74 5.30
N SER A 247 -4.85 22.00 4.41
CA SER A 247 -4.38 22.52 3.12
C SER A 247 -5.51 22.74 2.10
N TYR A 248 -6.70 22.21 2.36
CA TYR A 248 -7.85 22.28 1.47
C TYR A 248 -9.09 22.86 2.14
N LEU A 249 -8.92 23.59 3.26
CA LEU A 249 -9.96 24.42 3.82
C LEU A 249 -10.38 25.50 2.81
N ASN A 250 -11.63 25.92 2.84
CA ASN A 250 -12.17 26.87 1.87
C ASN A 250 -11.38 28.20 1.79
N ASN A 251 -10.78 28.66 2.90
CA ASN A 251 -9.91 29.84 2.96
C ASN A 251 -8.48 29.57 2.43
N GLU A 252 -8.04 28.32 2.34
CA GLU A 252 -6.72 27.93 1.82
C GLU A 252 -6.75 27.57 0.34
N LEU A 253 -7.95 27.33 -0.21
CA LEU A 253 -8.13 27.07 -1.63
C LEU A 253 -7.95 28.36 -2.45
N ASP A 254 -7.26 28.24 -3.59
CA ASP A 254 -7.10 29.32 -4.55
C ASP A 254 -8.47 29.82 -5.05
N ASP A 255 -8.63 31.15 -5.13
CA ASP A 255 -9.92 31.76 -5.50
C ASP A 255 -10.33 31.45 -6.94
N ASP A 256 -9.38 31.39 -7.86
CA ASP A 256 -9.64 31.01 -9.25
C ASP A 256 -10.03 29.53 -9.36
N PHE A 257 -9.41 28.67 -8.56
CA PHE A 257 -9.82 27.27 -8.45
C PHE A 257 -11.28 27.15 -7.98
N LYS A 258 -11.65 27.83 -6.89
CA LYS A 258 -13.03 27.85 -6.37
C LYS A 258 -14.01 28.35 -7.41
N LYS A 259 -13.68 29.45 -8.07
CA LYS A 259 -14.49 30.06 -9.13
C LYS A 259 -14.71 29.11 -10.31
N LYS A 260 -13.64 28.45 -10.76
CA LYS A 260 -13.69 27.49 -11.89
C LYS A 260 -14.45 26.21 -11.53
N MET A 261 -14.30 25.71 -10.31
CA MET A 261 -14.99 24.51 -9.85
C MET A 261 -16.48 24.77 -9.59
N GLY A 262 -16.84 25.90 -8.97
CA GLY A 262 -18.22 26.26 -8.64
C GLY A 262 -18.94 25.12 -7.89
N LYS A 263 -20.12 24.72 -8.37
CA LYS A 263 -20.95 23.65 -7.76
C LYS A 263 -20.33 22.24 -7.81
N LYS A 264 -19.25 22.05 -8.57
CA LYS A 264 -18.53 20.77 -8.64
C LYS A 264 -17.56 20.56 -7.47
N LEU A 265 -17.28 21.60 -6.69
CA LEU A 265 -16.52 21.48 -5.45
C LEU A 265 -17.50 21.16 -4.32
N LYS A 266 -17.31 20.02 -3.66
CA LYS A 266 -18.12 19.55 -2.55
C LYS A 266 -17.22 19.34 -1.35
N GLU A 267 -17.58 19.92 -0.23
CA GLU A 267 -16.90 19.71 1.05
C GLU A 267 -17.82 18.89 1.97
N VAL A 268 -17.25 17.89 2.62
CA VAL A 268 -17.91 17.07 3.63
C VAL A 268 -17.12 17.21 4.92
N ILE A 269 -17.72 17.84 5.92
CA ILE A 269 -17.10 18.04 7.24
C ILE A 269 -17.36 16.79 8.09
N VAL A 270 -16.38 15.88 8.11
CA VAL A 270 -16.52 14.57 8.76
C VAL A 270 -16.84 14.69 10.27
N TYR A 271 -16.35 15.75 10.92
CA TYR A 271 -16.64 15.99 12.34
C TYR A 271 -18.15 16.18 12.63
N GLN A 272 -18.90 16.75 11.69
CA GLN A 272 -20.34 16.99 11.82
C GLN A 272 -21.15 15.77 11.38
N GLU A 273 -20.74 15.13 10.29
CA GLU A 273 -21.54 14.08 9.64
C GLU A 273 -21.11 12.66 10.03
N LYS A 274 -19.95 12.52 10.71
CA LYS A 274 -19.21 11.27 10.89
C LYS A 274 -18.90 10.59 9.55
N LEU A 275 -17.99 9.62 9.59
CA LEU A 275 -17.60 8.86 8.41
C LEU A 275 -18.52 7.64 8.24
N PRO A 276 -19.27 7.51 7.14
CA PRO A 276 -20.17 6.38 6.92
C PRO A 276 -19.39 5.11 6.48
N ILE A 277 -18.48 4.67 7.33
CA ILE A 277 -17.65 3.47 7.19
C ILE A 277 -17.85 2.59 8.42
N ASN A 278 -18.09 1.31 8.22
CA ASN A 278 -18.15 0.34 9.30
C ASN A 278 -16.84 -0.48 9.32
N PRO A 279 -15.94 -0.26 10.29
CA PRO A 279 -14.71 -1.03 10.43
C PRO A 279 -14.93 -2.54 10.57
N PHE A 280 -16.06 -2.94 11.20
CA PHE A 280 -16.45 -4.33 11.45
C PHE A 280 -17.20 -5.00 10.29
N LYS A 281 -17.28 -4.33 9.14
CA LYS A 281 -17.88 -4.92 7.95
C LYS A 281 -17.00 -6.03 7.41
N ILE A 282 -17.58 -7.23 7.22
CA ILE A 282 -16.95 -8.34 6.51
C ILE A 282 -16.78 -7.94 5.05
N GLN A 283 -15.56 -8.02 4.57
CA GLN A 283 -15.21 -7.66 3.20
C GLN A 283 -15.20 -8.87 2.27
N LYS A 284 -15.38 -8.61 0.97
CA LYS A 284 -15.31 -9.66 -0.05
C LYS A 284 -14.21 -9.30 -1.06
N ARG A 285 -13.36 -10.27 -1.36
CA ARG A 285 -12.34 -10.18 -2.39
C ARG A 285 -12.75 -11.00 -3.61
N PHE A 286 -12.76 -10.37 -4.77
CA PHE A 286 -13.14 -11.00 -6.02
C PHE A 286 -11.89 -11.38 -6.81
N LEU A 287 -11.69 -12.66 -7.01
CA LEU A 287 -10.67 -13.22 -7.89
C LEU A 287 -11.36 -13.83 -9.12
N PRO A 288 -10.65 -14.03 -10.24
CA PRO A 288 -11.23 -14.70 -11.41
C PRO A 288 -11.75 -16.10 -11.03
N GLY A 289 -13.08 -16.29 -11.11
CA GLY A 289 -13.74 -17.54 -10.77
C GLY A 289 -13.91 -17.86 -9.28
N LEU A 290 -13.52 -16.93 -8.36
CA LEU A 290 -13.59 -17.17 -6.93
C LEU A 290 -13.94 -15.89 -6.16
N VAL A 291 -14.86 -16.00 -5.21
CA VAL A 291 -15.18 -14.95 -4.24
C VAL A 291 -14.71 -15.41 -2.87
N LEU A 292 -13.72 -14.72 -2.31
CA LEU A 292 -13.25 -14.92 -0.95
C LEU A 292 -13.97 -13.94 -0.04
N THR A 293 -14.61 -14.45 0.99
CA THR A 293 -15.24 -13.65 2.05
C THR A 293 -14.36 -13.69 3.28
N GLU A 294 -14.07 -12.54 3.87
CA GLU A 294 -13.36 -12.47 5.16
C GLU A 294 -14.11 -13.29 6.22
N THR A 295 -13.37 -13.98 7.07
CA THR A 295 -13.91 -14.52 8.32
C THR A 295 -13.99 -13.42 9.36
N PRO A 296 -14.76 -13.60 10.46
CA PRO A 296 -14.71 -12.67 11.59
C PRO A 296 -13.31 -12.50 12.17
N GLU A 297 -12.49 -13.55 12.13
CA GLU A 297 -11.10 -13.54 12.55
C GLU A 297 -10.24 -12.63 11.65
N ASP A 298 -10.34 -12.77 10.33
CA ASP A 298 -9.62 -11.93 9.35
C ASP A 298 -10.00 -10.45 9.51
N MET A 299 -11.29 -10.17 9.70
CA MET A 299 -11.80 -8.81 9.90
C MET A 299 -11.24 -8.19 11.18
N VAL A 300 -11.26 -8.92 12.30
CA VAL A 300 -10.71 -8.43 13.58
C VAL A 300 -9.21 -8.25 13.48
N ASP A 301 -8.49 -9.17 12.83
CA ASP A 301 -7.03 -9.06 12.63
C ASP A 301 -6.67 -7.82 11.82
N ARG A 302 -7.42 -7.50 10.76
CA ARG A 302 -7.28 -6.26 9.99
C ARG A 302 -7.49 -5.01 10.85
N ILE A 303 -8.51 -5.02 11.72
CA ILE A 303 -8.76 -3.90 12.66
C ILE A 303 -7.61 -3.76 13.65
N ILE A 304 -7.14 -4.85 14.22
CA ILE A 304 -6.01 -4.84 15.17
C ILE A 304 -4.73 -4.33 14.51
N GLU A 305 -4.44 -4.69 13.26
CA GLU A 305 -3.28 -4.14 12.52
C GLU A 305 -3.35 -2.61 12.40
N VAL A 306 -4.52 -2.07 12.05
CA VAL A 306 -4.71 -0.61 11.96
C VAL A 306 -4.53 0.05 13.31
N LEU A 307 -5.15 -0.49 14.37
CA LEU A 307 -5.07 0.07 15.71
C LEU A 307 -3.66 -0.05 16.31
N ASP A 308 -2.95 -1.15 16.05
CA ASP A 308 -1.57 -1.33 16.49
C ASP A 308 -0.63 -0.32 15.85
N PHE A 309 -0.74 -0.11 14.55
CA PHE A 309 0.06 0.89 13.85
C PHE A 309 -0.11 2.30 14.44
N ILE A 310 -1.33 2.68 14.81
CA ILE A 310 -1.65 4.05 15.24
C ILE A 310 -1.42 4.25 16.75
N PHE A 311 -1.79 3.26 17.56
CA PHE A 311 -1.78 3.37 19.04
C PHE A 311 -0.62 2.62 19.70
N HIS A 312 0.20 1.90 18.93
CA HIS A 312 1.36 1.14 19.41
C HIS A 312 1.00 0.18 20.54
N LEU A 313 0.08 -0.74 20.26
CA LEU A 313 -0.41 -1.69 21.25
C LEU A 313 0.64 -2.75 21.59
N GLY A 314 0.82 -3.05 22.88
CA GLY A 314 1.65 -4.16 23.30
C GLY A 314 1.03 -5.53 22.95
N ILE A 315 1.82 -6.59 22.95
CA ILE A 315 1.37 -7.97 22.57
C ILE A 315 0.16 -8.39 23.39
N GLN A 316 0.16 -8.16 24.71
CA GLN A 316 -0.96 -8.53 25.59
C GLN A 316 -2.20 -7.68 25.31
N GLN A 317 -2.03 -6.38 25.01
CA GLN A 317 -3.11 -5.47 24.64
C GLN A 317 -3.77 -5.91 23.32
N LYS A 318 -2.99 -6.25 22.30
CA LYS A 318 -3.48 -6.79 21.03
C LYS A 318 -4.27 -8.09 21.23
N SER A 319 -3.73 -9.02 21.99
CA SER A 319 -4.39 -10.29 22.27
C SER A 319 -5.71 -10.11 23.02
N LEU A 320 -5.75 -9.21 24.00
CA LEU A 320 -6.97 -8.89 24.74
C LEU A 320 -8.00 -8.20 23.85
N ALA A 321 -7.61 -7.17 23.11
CA ALA A 321 -8.48 -6.45 22.19
C ALA A 321 -9.06 -7.38 21.12
N ARG A 322 -8.23 -8.24 20.50
CA ARG A 322 -8.66 -9.26 19.53
C ARG A 322 -9.72 -10.20 20.11
N ARG A 323 -9.49 -10.73 21.30
CA ARG A 323 -10.42 -11.67 21.96
C ARG A 323 -11.76 -11.01 22.26
N ILE A 324 -11.76 -9.76 22.77
CA ILE A 324 -12.97 -9.03 23.11
C ILE A 324 -13.75 -8.69 21.84
N MET A 325 -13.08 -8.12 20.82
CA MET A 325 -13.73 -7.77 19.53
C MET A 325 -14.36 -9.01 18.88
N LEU A 326 -13.62 -10.13 18.83
CA LEU A 326 -14.12 -11.34 18.20
C LEU A 326 -15.33 -11.91 18.93
N LYS A 327 -15.31 -11.93 20.27
CA LYS A 327 -16.45 -12.35 21.09
C LYS A 327 -17.64 -11.41 20.91
N GLY A 328 -17.43 -10.10 20.98
CA GLY A 328 -18.48 -9.11 20.84
C GLY A 328 -19.12 -9.15 19.45
N TYR A 329 -18.32 -9.20 18.39
CA TYR A 329 -18.81 -9.33 17.02
C TYR A 329 -19.61 -10.63 16.80
N LYS A 330 -19.14 -11.79 17.29
CA LYS A 330 -19.88 -13.06 17.17
C LYS A 330 -21.23 -13.05 17.88
N ASN A 331 -21.36 -12.28 18.96
CA ASN A 331 -22.62 -12.13 19.68
C ASN A 331 -23.60 -11.16 18.99
N ASN A 332 -23.09 -10.13 18.28
CA ASN A 332 -23.88 -9.12 17.58
C ASN A 332 -23.26 -8.72 16.24
N PRO A 333 -23.30 -9.58 15.20
CA PRO A 333 -22.58 -9.35 13.93
C PRO A 333 -23.09 -8.15 13.13
N THR A 334 -24.36 -7.74 13.31
CA THR A 334 -24.98 -6.68 12.50
C THR A 334 -24.73 -5.30 13.07
N ASP A 335 -24.60 -5.17 14.40
CA ASP A 335 -24.62 -3.89 15.10
C ASP A 335 -23.40 -3.66 16.00
N TYR A 336 -22.33 -4.48 15.84
CA TYR A 336 -21.12 -4.30 16.65
C TYR A 336 -20.36 -3.03 16.26
N THR A 337 -20.01 -2.22 17.28
CA THR A 337 -19.42 -0.89 17.14
C THR A 337 -18.22 -0.71 18.06
N LEU A 338 -17.44 0.38 17.84
CA LEU A 338 -16.37 0.77 18.77
C LEU A 338 -16.91 1.16 20.16
N THR A 339 -18.15 1.65 20.24
CA THR A 339 -18.79 1.94 21.53
C THR A 339 -19.01 0.66 22.34
N GLN A 340 -19.55 -0.38 21.73
CA GLN A 340 -19.73 -1.68 22.40
C GLN A 340 -18.38 -2.33 22.75
N PHE A 341 -17.39 -2.18 21.88
CA PHE A 341 -16.04 -2.64 22.18
C PHE A 341 -15.45 -1.90 23.40
N LYS A 342 -15.64 -0.57 23.51
CA LYS A 342 -15.24 0.23 24.67
C LYS A 342 -15.89 -0.28 25.95
N GLU A 343 -17.23 -0.50 25.95
CA GLU A 343 -17.98 -1.00 27.10
C GLU A 343 -17.42 -2.34 27.56
N GLN A 344 -17.22 -3.28 26.63
CA GLN A 344 -16.65 -4.60 26.94
C GLN A 344 -15.21 -4.54 27.46
N LEU A 345 -14.41 -3.58 26.99
CA LEU A 345 -13.07 -3.35 27.56
C LEU A 345 -13.15 -2.94 29.02
N LEU A 346 -14.01 -1.97 29.34
CA LEU A 346 -14.15 -1.42 30.71
C LEU A 346 -14.72 -2.47 31.69
N GLU A 347 -15.53 -3.41 31.20
CA GLU A 347 -16.04 -4.54 32.01
C GLU A 347 -15.02 -5.68 32.20
N THR A 348 -13.93 -5.67 31.44
CA THR A 348 -12.94 -6.76 31.45
C THR A 348 -11.73 -6.42 32.31
N ASN A 349 -11.30 -7.33 33.18
CA ASN A 349 -10.04 -7.18 33.90
C ASN A 349 -8.89 -6.89 32.93
N SER A 350 -8.05 -5.89 33.22
CA SER A 350 -6.98 -5.39 32.35
C SER A 350 -7.44 -4.69 31.07
N GLY A 351 -8.74 -4.55 30.83
CA GLY A 351 -9.26 -3.82 29.65
C GLY A 351 -9.01 -2.32 29.75
N GLU A 352 -8.94 -1.77 30.96
CA GLU A 352 -8.59 -0.37 31.22
C GLU A 352 -7.23 0.03 30.57
N ASN A 353 -6.25 -0.87 30.56
CA ASN A 353 -4.95 -0.61 29.92
C ASN A 353 -5.04 -0.51 28.39
N VAL A 354 -5.98 -1.23 27.79
CA VAL A 354 -6.25 -1.16 26.34
C VAL A 354 -7.06 0.09 26.02
N TYR A 355 -8.10 0.36 26.81
CA TYR A 355 -8.93 1.54 26.69
C TYR A 355 -8.08 2.82 26.79
N SER A 356 -7.23 2.95 27.81
CA SER A 356 -6.37 4.14 28.02
C SER A 356 -5.48 4.46 26.81
N ARG A 357 -5.01 3.44 26.08
CA ARG A 357 -4.23 3.63 24.86
C ARG A 357 -5.05 4.21 23.71
N MET A 358 -6.32 3.83 23.61
CA MET A 358 -7.20 4.17 22.48
C MET A 358 -8.35 5.10 22.88
N SER A 359 -8.36 5.63 24.09
CA SER A 359 -9.45 6.45 24.64
C SER A 359 -9.85 7.60 23.71
N VAL A 360 -8.85 8.24 23.08
CA VAL A 360 -9.07 9.30 22.09
C VAL A 360 -10.00 8.88 20.95
N LEU A 361 -9.85 7.66 20.45
CA LEU A 361 -10.71 7.10 19.40
C LEU A 361 -12.04 6.59 19.96
N LEU A 362 -11.98 5.83 21.07
CA LEU A 362 -13.14 5.15 21.63
C LEU A 362 -14.16 6.11 22.26
N ASP A 363 -13.71 7.28 22.75
CA ASP A 363 -14.59 8.29 23.31
C ASP A 363 -15.25 9.18 22.25
N ARG A 364 -14.68 9.25 21.04
CA ARG A 364 -15.16 10.13 19.99
C ARG A 364 -15.61 9.42 18.72
N ASP A 365 -15.72 8.12 18.77
CA ASP A 365 -16.08 7.24 17.65
C ASP A 365 -16.53 8.01 16.38
N PRO A 366 -15.67 8.13 15.36
CA PRO A 366 -15.94 8.99 14.21
C PRO A 366 -16.77 8.30 13.11
N PHE A 367 -17.24 7.08 13.34
CA PHE A 367 -17.87 6.24 12.32
C PHE A 367 -19.40 6.21 12.45
N THR A 368 -20.08 5.97 11.31
CA THR A 368 -21.52 5.70 11.22
C THR A 368 -21.75 4.29 10.68
N TYR A 369 -22.12 3.35 11.53
CA TYR A 369 -22.15 1.91 11.25
C TYR A 369 -23.30 1.45 10.37
N GLN A 370 -24.44 2.15 10.42
CA GLN A 370 -25.67 1.78 9.71
C GLN A 370 -25.72 2.25 8.26
N SER A 371 -24.83 3.17 7.88
CA SER A 371 -24.73 3.67 6.51
C SER A 371 -23.44 3.21 5.86
N SER A 372 -23.43 3.12 4.55
CA SER A 372 -22.22 2.86 3.76
C SER A 372 -21.93 4.06 2.88
N PHE A 373 -20.65 4.34 2.69
CA PHE A 373 -20.22 5.38 1.77
C PHE A 373 -20.64 5.04 0.35
N ASP A 374 -21.37 5.94 -0.31
CA ASP A 374 -21.78 5.74 -1.69
C ASP A 374 -20.69 6.20 -2.65
N TRP A 375 -19.70 5.34 -2.85
CA TRP A 375 -18.57 5.60 -3.73
C TRP A 375 -18.98 5.92 -5.17
N SER A 376 -20.16 5.52 -5.64
CA SER A 376 -20.64 5.84 -6.98
C SER A 376 -21.02 7.31 -7.14
N LYS A 377 -21.40 7.98 -6.05
CA LYS A 377 -21.66 9.43 -6.04
C LYS A 377 -20.36 10.25 -5.99
N VAL A 378 -19.30 9.69 -5.43
CA VAL A 378 -17.99 10.35 -5.38
C VAL A 378 -17.27 10.19 -6.71
N PHE A 379 -17.16 8.95 -7.21
CA PHE A 379 -16.46 8.64 -8.44
C PHE A 379 -17.42 8.46 -9.61
N ASN A 380 -18.08 9.54 -9.95
CA ASN A 380 -18.90 9.67 -11.16
C ASN A 380 -18.11 10.37 -12.28
N TYR A 381 -18.69 10.46 -13.47
CA TYR A 381 -18.10 11.15 -14.61
C TYR A 381 -18.68 12.56 -14.80
N GLU A 382 -18.92 13.27 -13.70
CA GLU A 382 -19.42 14.66 -13.68
C GLU A 382 -18.29 15.67 -13.45
N GLY A 383 -17.12 15.21 -13.05
CA GLY A 383 -15.97 16.05 -12.73
C GLY A 383 -16.11 16.75 -11.37
N THR A 384 -16.75 16.11 -10.41
CA THR A 384 -16.88 16.61 -9.04
C THR A 384 -15.58 16.39 -8.28
N VAL A 385 -15.15 17.37 -7.49
CA VAL A 385 -14.09 17.24 -6.48
C VAL A 385 -14.76 17.19 -5.12
N THR A 386 -14.63 16.06 -4.42
CA THR A 386 -15.15 15.88 -3.06
C THR A 386 -14.00 15.97 -2.08
N ILE A 387 -14.06 16.91 -1.13
CA ILE A 387 -13.07 17.08 -0.06
C ILE A 387 -13.68 16.53 1.22
N LEU A 388 -13.05 15.48 1.77
CA LEU A 388 -13.37 14.97 3.11
C LEU A 388 -12.51 15.72 4.13
N GLN A 389 -13.12 16.64 4.85
CA GLN A 389 -12.46 17.49 5.83
C GLN A 389 -12.41 16.79 7.19
N MET A 390 -11.19 16.47 7.66
CA MET A 390 -10.96 15.74 8.92
C MET A 390 -10.22 16.56 9.99
N VAL A 391 -9.94 17.82 9.73
CA VAL A 391 -9.03 18.68 10.51
C VAL A 391 -9.40 18.82 11.98
N GLN A 392 -10.70 18.82 12.31
CA GLN A 392 -11.17 18.96 13.69
C GLN A 392 -10.84 17.75 14.59
N TYR A 393 -10.46 16.62 13.98
CA TYR A 393 -10.05 15.44 14.73
C TYR A 393 -8.55 15.46 15.05
N GLN A 394 -8.17 14.85 16.18
CA GLN A 394 -6.76 14.60 16.50
C GLN A 394 -6.13 13.63 15.51
N ARG A 395 -4.81 13.74 15.30
CA ARG A 395 -4.07 12.98 14.29
C ARG A 395 -4.31 11.45 14.35
N GLN A 396 -4.39 10.89 15.53
CA GLN A 396 -4.65 9.45 15.69
C GLN A 396 -6.03 9.04 15.16
N ILE A 397 -7.06 9.86 15.39
CA ILE A 397 -8.40 9.62 14.84
C ILE A 397 -8.37 9.80 13.31
N GLN A 398 -7.72 10.86 12.81
CA GLN A 398 -7.58 11.10 11.37
C GLN A 398 -6.93 9.89 10.67
N ASN A 399 -5.80 9.41 11.19
CA ASN A 399 -5.10 8.26 10.63
C ASN A 399 -5.98 6.99 10.67
N THR A 400 -6.72 6.76 11.75
CA THR A 400 -7.65 5.63 11.86
C THR A 400 -8.76 5.71 10.80
N MET A 401 -9.34 6.89 10.60
CA MET A 401 -10.36 7.11 9.58
C MET A 401 -9.81 6.87 8.17
N ILE A 402 -8.60 7.39 7.88
CA ILE A 402 -7.96 7.24 6.57
C ILE A 402 -7.70 5.76 6.26
N GLU A 403 -7.14 5.01 7.20
CA GLU A 403 -6.87 3.58 7.03
C GLU A 403 -8.15 2.80 6.69
N PHE A 404 -9.22 2.98 7.48
CA PHE A 404 -10.49 2.28 7.23
C PHE A 404 -11.19 2.75 5.95
N LEU A 405 -11.11 4.04 5.61
CA LEU A 405 -11.64 4.59 4.36
C LEU A 405 -10.94 3.97 3.15
N LEU A 406 -9.61 3.90 3.17
CA LEU A 406 -8.82 3.33 2.10
C LEU A 406 -9.06 1.81 1.99
N TRP A 407 -9.22 1.09 3.10
CA TRP A 407 -9.62 -0.31 3.11
C TRP A 407 -10.99 -0.53 2.48
N ASP A 408 -12.03 0.23 2.90
CA ASP A 408 -13.38 0.08 2.35
C ASP A 408 -13.40 0.33 0.85
N LEU A 409 -12.72 1.39 0.39
CA LEU A 409 -12.62 1.70 -1.04
C LEU A 409 -11.79 0.66 -1.79
N PHE A 410 -10.71 0.13 -1.21
CA PHE A 410 -9.89 -0.90 -1.83
C PHE A 410 -10.72 -2.16 -2.13
N TYR A 411 -11.47 -2.64 -1.16
CA TYR A 411 -12.37 -3.78 -1.35
C TYR A 411 -13.49 -3.46 -2.34
N ARG A 412 -14.07 -2.26 -2.26
CA ARG A 412 -15.09 -1.81 -3.20
C ARG A 412 -14.59 -1.81 -4.64
N SER A 413 -13.38 -1.32 -4.88
CA SER A 413 -12.79 -1.26 -6.21
C SER A 413 -12.57 -2.64 -6.84
N GLN A 414 -12.40 -3.68 -6.01
CA GLN A 414 -12.26 -5.06 -6.48
C GLN A 414 -13.60 -5.68 -6.92
N THR A 415 -14.73 -5.17 -6.40
CA THR A 415 -16.06 -5.74 -6.69
C THR A 415 -16.64 -5.30 -8.02
N LYS A 416 -16.28 -4.10 -8.51
CA LYS A 416 -16.77 -3.54 -9.77
C LYS A 416 -15.68 -3.53 -10.82
N LYS A 417 -15.90 -4.22 -11.91
CA LYS A 417 -15.05 -4.20 -13.11
C LYS A 417 -15.67 -3.33 -14.21
N ASP A 418 -16.25 -2.20 -13.85
CA ASP A 418 -16.95 -1.29 -14.75
C ASP A 418 -16.04 -0.26 -15.45
N GLY A 419 -14.75 -0.29 -15.16
CA GLY A 419 -13.75 0.66 -15.66
C GLY A 419 -13.75 2.00 -14.92
N THR A 420 -14.41 2.09 -13.76
CA THR A 420 -14.36 3.28 -12.90
C THR A 420 -12.91 3.58 -12.50
N ILE A 421 -12.53 4.86 -12.58
CA ILE A 421 -11.25 5.36 -12.09
C ILE A 421 -11.47 6.03 -10.74
N TYR A 422 -10.53 5.81 -9.83
CA TYR A 422 -10.56 6.31 -8.46
C TYR A 422 -9.40 7.30 -8.21
N PRO A 423 -9.50 8.57 -8.65
CA PRO A 423 -8.50 9.59 -8.36
C PRO A 423 -8.62 10.02 -6.89
N ILE A 424 -7.56 9.79 -6.11
CA ILE A 424 -7.51 10.14 -4.69
C ILE A 424 -6.27 10.98 -4.43
N PHE A 425 -6.49 12.12 -3.81
CA PHE A 425 -5.45 13.06 -3.40
C PHE A 425 -5.16 12.88 -1.91
N LEU A 426 -3.90 12.63 -1.61
CA LEU A 426 -3.37 12.52 -0.26
C LEU A 426 -2.12 13.42 -0.18
N ASP A 427 -2.21 14.49 0.59
CA ASP A 427 -1.08 15.38 0.87
C ASP A 427 -0.40 14.99 2.18
N GLU A 428 0.88 15.38 2.37
CA GLU A 428 1.68 15.08 3.56
C GLU A 428 1.70 13.58 3.93
N ILE A 429 1.87 12.72 2.92
CA ILE A 429 1.75 11.26 3.05
C ILE A 429 2.75 10.62 4.02
N GLN A 430 3.80 11.32 4.44
CA GLN A 430 4.72 10.84 5.48
C GLN A 430 4.03 10.56 6.83
N ASN A 431 2.79 11.01 6.98
CA ASN A 431 1.97 10.75 8.17
C ASN A 431 1.12 9.47 8.06
N LEU A 432 1.14 8.80 6.90
CA LEU A 432 0.35 7.61 6.61
C LEU A 432 1.12 6.32 6.86
N ASN A 433 0.40 5.21 6.84
CA ASN A 433 0.95 3.88 7.01
C ASN A 433 1.52 3.34 5.68
N PHE A 434 2.82 3.05 5.65
CA PHE A 434 3.51 2.41 4.54
C PHE A 434 4.03 1.02 4.89
N SER A 435 3.44 0.33 5.88
CA SER A 435 3.73 -1.10 6.08
C SER A 435 3.23 -1.92 4.88
N SER A 436 3.84 -3.07 4.65
CA SER A 436 3.50 -3.95 3.51
C SER A 436 2.03 -4.42 3.49
N SER A 437 1.40 -4.50 4.65
CA SER A 437 -0.02 -4.87 4.81
C SER A 437 -0.99 -3.69 4.64
N SER A 438 -0.52 -2.44 4.69
CA SER A 438 -1.37 -1.24 4.66
C SER A 438 -2.16 -1.08 3.35
N PRO A 439 -3.34 -0.46 3.39
CA PRO A 439 -4.12 -0.18 2.18
C PRO A 439 -3.37 0.77 1.23
N THR A 440 -2.58 1.71 1.75
CA THR A 440 -1.78 2.65 0.96
C THR A 440 -0.79 1.91 0.06
N VAL A 441 -0.01 0.97 0.62
CA VAL A 441 0.95 0.17 -0.16
C VAL A 441 0.25 -0.77 -1.13
N LYS A 442 -0.88 -1.38 -0.75
CA LYS A 442 -1.68 -2.21 -1.66
C LYS A 442 -2.23 -1.42 -2.84
N ILE A 443 -2.70 -0.19 -2.62
CA ILE A 443 -3.13 0.71 -3.68
C ILE A 443 -1.99 0.98 -4.66
N LEU A 444 -0.80 1.31 -4.17
CA LEU A 444 0.37 1.60 -5.00
C LEU A 444 0.82 0.38 -5.82
N ARG A 445 0.80 -0.81 -5.24
CA ARG A 445 1.28 -2.04 -5.89
C ARG A 445 0.23 -2.71 -6.79
N GLU A 446 -1.02 -2.73 -6.38
CA GLU A 446 -2.08 -3.50 -7.03
C GLU A 446 -3.18 -2.63 -7.65
N GLY A 447 -3.27 -1.37 -7.26
CA GLY A 447 -4.39 -0.47 -7.57
C GLY A 447 -4.64 -0.28 -9.07
N ARG A 448 -3.59 -0.35 -9.91
CA ARG A 448 -3.73 -0.30 -11.37
C ARG A 448 -4.81 -1.25 -11.89
N LYS A 449 -4.88 -2.47 -11.35
CA LYS A 449 -5.83 -3.52 -11.77
C LYS A 449 -7.29 -3.14 -11.47
N PHE A 450 -7.49 -2.21 -10.56
CA PHE A 450 -8.78 -1.82 -10.00
C PHE A 450 -9.15 -0.37 -10.27
N GLY A 451 -8.44 0.31 -11.18
CA GLY A 451 -8.74 1.67 -11.59
C GLY A 451 -8.22 2.77 -10.65
N TRP A 452 -7.32 2.48 -9.73
CA TRP A 452 -6.80 3.48 -8.82
C TRP A 452 -5.86 4.47 -9.50
N SER A 453 -6.02 5.74 -9.11
CA SER A 453 -5.17 6.86 -9.46
C SER A 453 -4.81 7.62 -8.18
N GLY A 454 -3.83 7.12 -7.44
CA GLY A 454 -3.34 7.80 -6.23
C GLY A 454 -2.43 8.97 -6.61
N ILE A 455 -2.80 10.17 -6.17
CA ILE A 455 -2.01 11.40 -6.29
C ILE A 455 -1.48 11.72 -4.89
N PHE A 456 -0.19 11.46 -4.68
CA PHE A 456 0.47 11.50 -3.40
C PHE A 456 1.43 12.68 -3.32
N ALA A 457 1.36 13.49 -2.27
CA ALA A 457 2.28 14.59 -2.07
C ALA A 457 3.01 14.49 -0.73
N THR A 458 4.28 14.90 -0.70
CA THR A 458 5.11 14.95 0.51
C THR A 458 6.14 16.07 0.45
N GLN A 459 6.50 16.59 1.60
CA GLN A 459 7.61 17.52 1.73
C GLN A 459 8.95 16.81 1.85
N ALA A 460 8.97 15.59 2.42
CA ALA A 460 10.20 14.88 2.72
C ALA A 460 10.02 13.36 2.55
N MET A 461 10.59 12.82 1.49
CA MET A 461 10.61 11.37 1.23
C MET A 461 11.34 10.62 2.34
N SER A 462 12.41 11.19 2.91
CA SER A 462 13.18 10.60 4.01
C SER A 462 12.40 10.41 5.31
N SER A 463 11.27 11.11 5.48
CA SER A 463 10.41 10.99 6.65
C SER A 463 9.43 9.82 6.57
N ILE A 464 9.25 9.22 5.40
CA ILE A 464 8.34 8.10 5.19
C ILE A 464 9.03 6.82 5.69
N LYS A 465 8.36 6.09 6.57
CA LYS A 465 8.85 4.80 7.10
C LYS A 465 8.09 3.66 6.43
N GLY A 466 8.81 2.58 6.06
CA GLY A 466 8.22 1.38 5.45
C GLY A 466 8.52 1.24 3.96
N GLU A 467 7.53 0.84 3.18
CA GLU A 467 7.65 0.48 1.76
C GLU A 467 7.71 1.70 0.83
N VAL A 468 8.70 2.58 1.04
CA VAL A 468 8.86 3.84 0.29
C VAL A 468 9.03 3.60 -1.21
N ASP A 469 9.67 2.48 -1.59
CA ASP A 469 9.89 2.10 -2.99
C ASP A 469 8.58 1.97 -3.78
N ALA A 470 7.47 1.67 -3.10
CA ALA A 470 6.16 1.61 -3.73
C ALA A 470 5.72 2.95 -4.33
N LEU A 471 6.12 4.08 -3.72
CA LEU A 471 5.82 5.44 -4.22
C LEU A 471 6.57 5.75 -5.52
N TYR A 472 7.80 5.28 -5.63
CA TYR A 472 8.60 5.48 -6.85
C TYR A 472 8.08 4.69 -8.06
N ASN A 473 7.13 3.76 -7.86
CA ASN A 473 6.41 3.12 -8.95
C ASN A 473 5.33 4.01 -9.59
N ALA A 474 5.06 5.22 -9.04
CA ALA A 474 4.15 6.16 -9.67
C ALA A 474 4.65 6.51 -11.08
N ALA A 475 3.74 6.39 -12.08
CA ALA A 475 4.10 6.62 -13.47
C ALA A 475 4.51 8.08 -13.71
N GLU A 476 3.85 9.02 -13.04
CA GLU A 476 4.17 10.44 -13.10
C GLU A 476 4.80 10.89 -11.78
N GLN A 477 5.89 11.61 -11.86
CA GLN A 477 6.56 12.16 -10.71
C GLN A 477 6.86 13.65 -10.94
N ILE A 478 6.53 14.47 -9.96
CA ILE A 478 6.66 15.92 -10.02
C ILE A 478 7.53 16.37 -8.84
N HIS A 479 8.69 16.87 -9.15
CA HIS A 479 9.68 17.24 -8.15
C HIS A 479 9.90 18.75 -8.16
N PHE A 480 9.30 19.45 -7.20
CA PHE A 480 9.60 20.84 -6.88
C PHE A 480 10.95 20.92 -6.15
N LEU A 481 11.42 22.13 -5.85
CA LEU A 481 12.66 22.33 -5.08
C LEU A 481 12.61 21.51 -3.78
N PRO A 482 13.48 20.50 -3.62
CA PRO A 482 13.52 19.70 -2.41
C PRO A 482 14.24 20.41 -1.26
N PRO A 483 14.16 19.90 -0.02
CA PRO A 483 15.10 20.26 1.05
C PRO A 483 16.55 19.99 0.63
N GLU A 484 17.50 20.78 1.15
CA GLU A 484 18.90 20.74 0.72
C GLU A 484 19.56 19.37 0.94
N ASP A 485 19.24 18.72 2.05
CA ASP A 485 19.70 17.37 2.43
C ASP A 485 19.19 16.27 1.50
N GLN A 486 18.13 16.54 0.72
CA GLN A 486 17.52 15.57 -0.20
C GLN A 486 17.87 15.80 -1.67
N VAL A 487 18.54 16.90 -2.01
CA VAL A 487 18.90 17.23 -3.40
C VAL A 487 19.69 16.10 -4.05
N SER A 488 20.72 15.60 -3.37
CA SER A 488 21.64 14.61 -3.94
C SER A 488 20.97 13.21 -4.09
N SER A 489 20.16 12.80 -3.13
CA SER A 489 19.44 11.54 -3.20
C SER A 489 18.37 11.58 -4.31
N LEU A 490 17.60 12.65 -4.38
CA LEU A 490 16.58 12.84 -5.41
C LEU A 490 17.19 12.94 -6.81
N ALA A 491 18.29 13.68 -6.96
CA ALA A 491 19.01 13.78 -8.23
C ALA A 491 19.53 12.41 -8.70
N GLY A 492 20.06 11.60 -7.77
CA GLY A 492 20.48 10.23 -8.06
C GLY A 492 19.34 9.31 -8.50
N TYR A 493 18.14 9.56 -8.00
CA TYR A 493 16.95 8.82 -8.40
C TYR A 493 16.42 9.24 -9.79
N ILE A 494 16.37 10.55 -10.07
CA ILE A 494 15.84 11.09 -11.33
C ILE A 494 16.81 10.90 -12.50
N ALA A 495 18.12 10.93 -12.23
CA ALA A 495 19.14 10.87 -13.26
C ALA A 495 19.13 9.49 -13.96
N PRO A 496 19.15 9.47 -15.32
CA PRO A 496 19.19 8.21 -16.07
C PRO A 496 20.44 7.35 -15.78
N ASN A 497 21.51 8.03 -15.37
CA ASN A 497 22.78 7.38 -15.00
C ASN A 497 23.58 8.25 -14.03
N ALA A 498 24.59 7.66 -13.38
CA ALA A 498 25.40 8.33 -12.37
C ALA A 498 26.16 9.56 -12.89
N LYS A 499 26.49 9.62 -14.20
CA LYS A 499 27.22 10.76 -14.80
C LYS A 499 26.35 12.02 -14.89
N GLU A 500 25.03 11.85 -15.00
CA GLU A 500 24.08 12.96 -15.10
C GLU A 500 23.59 13.46 -13.73
N LYS A 501 23.90 12.76 -12.64
CA LYS A 501 23.45 13.13 -11.30
C LYS A 501 23.75 14.59 -10.97
N ASN A 502 24.99 15.06 -11.20
CA ASN A 502 25.38 16.44 -10.90
C ASN A 502 24.59 17.47 -11.73
N ILE A 503 24.18 17.11 -12.95
CA ILE A 503 23.33 17.95 -13.79
C ILE A 503 21.94 18.10 -13.15
N PHE A 504 21.37 17.00 -12.63
CA PHE A 504 20.07 17.04 -11.95
C PHE A 504 20.15 17.73 -10.59
N GLU A 505 21.23 17.61 -9.83
CA GLU A 505 21.46 18.41 -8.63
C GLU A 505 21.41 19.90 -8.93
N ALA A 506 22.18 20.34 -9.97
CA ALA A 506 22.18 21.73 -10.39
C ALA A 506 20.81 22.20 -10.94
N ARG A 507 20.03 21.32 -11.57
CA ARG A 507 18.67 21.66 -12.02
C ARG A 507 17.70 21.79 -10.85
N LEU A 508 17.72 20.88 -9.89
CA LEU A 508 16.87 20.91 -8.70
C LEU A 508 17.09 22.14 -7.85
N THR A 509 18.37 22.51 -7.61
CA THR A 509 18.72 23.68 -6.78
C THR A 509 18.35 25.02 -7.43
N ARG A 510 18.18 25.07 -8.76
CA ARG A 510 17.81 26.28 -9.51
C ARG A 510 16.32 26.46 -9.74
N LEU A 511 15.49 25.50 -9.29
CA LEU A 511 14.03 25.60 -9.41
C LEU A 511 13.51 26.79 -8.61
N LYS A 512 12.67 27.59 -9.25
CA LYS A 512 11.92 28.68 -8.61
C LYS A 512 10.55 28.19 -8.16
N LYS A 513 9.88 28.94 -7.29
CA LYS A 513 8.48 28.68 -6.89
C LYS A 513 7.60 28.49 -8.15
N GLY A 514 6.81 27.43 -8.19
CA GLY A 514 5.98 27.06 -9.34
C GLY A 514 6.73 26.39 -10.49
N GLN A 515 8.03 26.08 -10.33
CA GLN A 515 8.80 25.28 -11.27
C GLN A 515 9.10 23.91 -10.67
N CYS A 516 9.12 22.88 -11.52
CA CYS A 516 9.42 21.50 -11.09
C CYS A 516 10.10 20.70 -12.22
N ILE A 517 10.68 19.57 -11.84
CA ILE A 517 11.08 18.53 -12.79
C ILE A 517 9.94 17.51 -12.83
N MET A 518 9.37 17.30 -13.99
CA MET A 518 8.44 16.23 -14.29
C MET A 518 9.23 15.03 -14.82
N SER A 519 9.03 13.87 -14.24
CA SER A 519 9.57 12.57 -14.66
C SER A 519 8.43 11.61 -14.95
N GLY A 520 8.35 11.11 -16.17
CA GLY A 520 7.28 10.18 -16.54
C GLY A 520 7.09 10.04 -18.05
N PRO A 521 6.09 9.22 -18.45
CA PRO A 521 5.80 8.95 -19.84
C PRO A 521 4.95 10.06 -20.47
N ILE A 522 5.47 10.69 -21.50
CA ILE A 522 4.75 11.67 -22.34
C ILE A 522 4.73 11.23 -23.79
N LEU A 523 3.78 11.77 -24.58
CA LEU A 523 3.87 11.71 -26.03
C LEU A 523 4.90 12.73 -26.51
N ASP A 524 5.91 12.28 -27.24
CA ASP A 524 6.85 13.18 -27.90
C ASP A 524 6.23 13.66 -29.20
N THR A 525 5.66 14.87 -29.15
CA THR A 525 5.06 15.51 -30.32
C THR A 525 6.12 16.02 -31.32
N ASP A 526 7.41 15.98 -30.98
CA ASP A 526 8.49 16.37 -31.88
C ASP A 526 8.89 15.21 -32.80
N LEU A 527 8.59 13.97 -32.42
CA LEU A 527 8.95 12.76 -33.18
C LEU A 527 7.78 12.15 -33.96
N ASP A 528 6.62 12.79 -33.96
CA ASP A 528 5.39 12.28 -34.61
C ASP A 528 5.03 10.83 -34.20
N THR A 529 5.52 10.39 -33.04
CA THR A 529 5.31 9.05 -32.53
C THR A 529 4.08 9.00 -31.64
N LYS A 530 3.24 7.97 -31.86
CA LYS A 530 2.13 7.65 -30.97
C LYS A 530 2.57 6.92 -29.69
N ASN A 531 3.86 6.72 -29.50
CA ASN A 531 4.43 5.98 -28.39
C ASN A 531 4.79 6.89 -27.23
N LEU A 532 4.55 6.42 -26.01
CA LEU A 532 4.99 7.10 -24.81
C LEU A 532 6.49 6.92 -24.64
N ILE A 533 7.16 8.03 -24.33
CA ILE A 533 8.58 8.05 -23.96
C ILE A 533 8.74 8.51 -22.52
N ASN A 534 9.52 7.77 -21.72
CA ASN A 534 9.92 8.22 -20.39
C ASN A 534 10.95 9.34 -20.51
N THR A 535 10.70 10.46 -19.85
CA THR A 535 11.59 11.62 -19.94
C THR A 535 11.51 12.47 -18.69
N ASN A 536 12.55 13.29 -18.51
CA ASN A 536 12.62 14.31 -17.46
C ASN A 536 12.55 15.70 -18.11
N LYS A 537 11.53 16.48 -17.77
CA LYS A 537 11.34 17.83 -18.29
C LYS A 537 11.23 18.85 -17.16
N MET A 538 11.93 19.97 -17.28
CA MET A 538 11.71 21.12 -16.41
C MET A 538 10.49 21.89 -16.92
N ILE A 539 9.49 22.04 -16.07
CA ILE A 539 8.23 22.71 -16.40
C ILE A 539 7.92 23.84 -15.42
N SER A 540 7.16 24.81 -15.88
CA SER A 540 6.53 25.85 -15.07
C SER A 540 5.03 25.58 -14.99
N ILE A 541 4.46 25.70 -13.82
CA ILE A 541 3.02 25.54 -13.60
C ILE A 541 2.34 26.86 -13.98
N ASP A 542 1.42 26.79 -14.94
CA ASP A 542 0.62 27.95 -15.33
C ASP A 542 -0.43 28.28 -14.25
N SER A 543 -0.75 29.58 -14.13
CA SER A 543 -1.87 30.03 -13.32
C SER A 543 -3.20 29.51 -13.86
N PHE A 544 -4.23 29.50 -13.01
CA PHE A 544 -5.58 29.09 -13.42
C PHE A 544 -6.14 29.95 -14.57
N GLU A 545 -5.78 31.22 -14.66
CA GLU A 545 -6.18 32.08 -15.78
C GLU A 545 -5.67 31.59 -17.13
N ASN A 546 -4.48 30.99 -17.15
CA ASN A 546 -3.77 30.57 -18.37
C ASN A 546 -4.01 29.08 -18.72
N ARG A 547 -4.89 28.38 -17.98
CA ARG A 547 -5.28 26.97 -18.18
C ARG A 547 -6.65 26.84 -18.89
#